data_c85b6c790760143b4873660e8d5f5a35
#
_entry.id   c85b6c790760143b4873660e8d5f5a35
#
_cell.length_a   1.000
_cell.length_b   1.000
_cell.length_c   1.000
_cell.angle_alpha   90.00
_cell.angle_beta   90.00
_cell.angle_gamma   90.00
#
_symmetry.space_group_name_H-M   'P 1'
#
loop_
_entity.id
_entity.type
_entity.pdbx_description
1 polymer ?
#
loop_
_entity_poly.entity_id
_entity_poly.type
_entity_poly.pdbx_seq_one_letter_code
_entity_poly.pdbx_strand_id
1 'polypeptide(L)'
;RGSQVQDAGLTHLKACLHEDPENKLCIRAHKQLRKIDKALQKARGFSDNSKWTAVVSALKGAKVGGPTIYDEIQQVILDAVSSGILPKTIKNPADQSELLHEIETLYCRAYVEQEMINKAMPWCDKLGAVDPRNEHVFVAKGEEQMNQGNYEEAVRLFSQASEVSQSLS
;
A
#
# COMPACT_ATOMS: atom_id res chain seq x y z
N ARG A 1 6.50 -10.33 -7.64
CA ARG A 1 5.97 -9.41 -8.69
C ARG A 1 6.06 -7.92 -8.31
N GLY A 2 6.25 -7.56 -7.02
CA GLY A 2 6.47 -6.16 -6.60
C GLY A 2 7.81 -5.55 -7.03
N SER A 3 8.73 -6.34 -7.58
CA SER A 3 10.05 -5.86 -7.99
C SER A 3 10.06 -5.05 -9.28
N GLN A 4 9.15 -5.29 -10.21
CA GLN A 4 9.24 -4.67 -11.55
C GLN A 4 8.86 -3.18 -11.58
N VAL A 5 7.93 -2.73 -10.76
CA VAL A 5 7.53 -1.30 -10.71
C VAL A 5 8.43 -0.51 -9.78
N GLN A 6 8.89 -1.11 -8.69
CA GLN A 6 10.02 -0.58 -7.91
C GLN A 6 11.24 -0.40 -8.79
N ASP A 7 11.53 -1.35 -9.67
CA ASP A 7 12.63 -1.29 -10.62
C ASP A 7 12.45 -0.18 -11.66
N ALA A 8 11.24 0.09 -12.16
CA ALA A 8 11.00 1.18 -13.11
C ALA A 8 11.27 2.56 -12.48
N GLY A 9 10.72 2.84 -11.29
CA GLY A 9 10.96 4.10 -10.57
C GLY A 9 12.40 4.28 -10.16
N LEU A 10 13.05 3.23 -9.64
CA LEU A 10 14.47 3.22 -9.31
C LEU A 10 15.35 3.33 -10.56
N THR A 11 14.97 2.72 -11.68
CA THR A 11 15.68 2.80 -12.94
C THR A 11 15.68 4.23 -13.49
N HIS A 12 14.53 4.92 -13.46
CA HIS A 12 14.43 6.32 -13.83
C HIS A 12 15.26 7.24 -12.93
N LEU A 13 15.26 6.99 -11.61
CA LEU A 13 16.09 7.75 -10.66
C LEU A 13 17.58 7.47 -10.85
N LYS A 14 17.98 6.24 -11.11
CA LYS A 14 19.36 5.89 -11.44
C LYS A 14 19.81 6.55 -12.73
N ALA A 15 18.96 6.57 -13.76
CA ALA A 15 19.22 7.28 -15.01
C ALA A 15 19.40 8.79 -14.78
N CYS A 16 18.52 9.41 -13.98
CA CYS A 16 18.63 10.81 -13.58
C CYS A 16 19.97 11.10 -12.89
N LEU A 17 20.41 10.27 -11.96
CA LEU A 17 21.69 10.41 -11.24
C LEU A 17 22.91 10.13 -12.15
N HIS A 18 22.74 9.30 -13.18
CA HIS A 18 23.80 9.04 -14.17
C HIS A 18 23.99 10.24 -15.09
N GLU A 19 22.90 10.89 -15.53
CA GLU A 19 22.96 12.07 -16.39
C GLU A 19 23.40 13.34 -15.64
N ASP A 20 22.92 13.51 -14.40
CA ASP A 20 23.26 14.64 -13.53
C ASP A 20 23.47 14.14 -12.08
N PRO A 21 24.73 13.76 -11.73
CA PRO A 21 25.05 13.24 -10.38
C PRO A 21 24.85 14.26 -9.25
N GLU A 22 24.80 15.54 -9.57
CA GLU A 22 24.59 16.62 -8.58
C GLU A 22 23.12 17.05 -8.46
N ASN A 23 22.22 16.42 -9.20
CA ASN A 23 20.80 16.72 -9.16
C ASN A 23 20.21 16.44 -7.77
N LYS A 24 20.00 17.50 -7.01
CA LYS A 24 19.54 17.43 -5.63
C LYS A 24 18.17 16.74 -5.47
N LEU A 25 17.29 16.90 -6.48
CA LEU A 25 15.96 16.25 -6.48
C LEU A 25 16.09 14.73 -6.63
N CYS A 26 16.94 14.28 -7.57
CA CYS A 26 17.17 12.85 -7.80
C CYS A 26 17.88 12.19 -6.62
N ILE A 27 18.85 12.86 -6.01
CA ILE A 27 19.54 12.39 -4.79
C ILE A 27 18.53 12.23 -3.65
N ARG A 28 17.69 13.23 -3.44
CA ARG A 28 16.66 13.23 -2.37
C ARG A 28 15.63 12.11 -2.59
N ALA A 29 15.11 11.99 -3.80
CA ALA A 29 14.15 10.94 -4.17
C ALA A 29 14.75 9.54 -3.99
N HIS A 30 15.98 9.32 -4.42
CA HIS A 30 16.69 8.05 -4.23
C HIS A 30 16.85 7.69 -2.74
N LYS A 31 17.22 8.66 -1.90
CA LYS A 31 17.31 8.46 -0.44
C LYS A 31 15.96 8.07 0.17
N GLN A 32 14.89 8.77 -0.23
CA GLN A 32 13.53 8.51 0.25
C GLN A 32 13.05 7.11 -0.17
N LEU A 33 13.25 6.74 -1.44
CA LEU A 33 12.87 5.41 -1.94
C LEU A 33 13.61 4.28 -1.25
N ARG A 34 14.89 4.44 -0.94
CA ARG A 34 15.63 3.43 -0.16
C ARG A 34 15.08 3.26 1.26
N LYS A 35 14.65 4.35 1.88
CA LYS A 35 14.01 4.32 3.21
C LYS A 35 12.66 3.60 3.16
N ILE A 36 11.85 3.93 2.15
CA ILE A 36 10.56 3.30 1.89
C ILE A 36 10.73 1.80 1.65
N ASP A 37 11.66 1.42 0.80
CA ASP A 37 11.95 0.01 0.49
C ASP A 37 12.31 -0.80 1.74
N LYS A 38 13.18 -0.27 2.60
CA LYS A 38 13.53 -0.91 3.88
C LYS A 38 12.32 -1.10 4.80
N ALA A 39 11.43 -0.10 4.86
CA ALA A 39 10.21 -0.19 5.68
C ALA A 39 9.25 -1.24 5.12
N LEU A 40 9.07 -1.29 3.80
CA LEU A 40 8.25 -2.29 3.12
C LEU A 40 8.80 -3.71 3.29
N GLN A 41 10.09 -3.91 3.14
CA GLN A 41 10.72 -5.22 3.37
C GLN A 41 10.47 -5.72 4.80
N LYS A 42 10.58 -4.83 5.80
CA LYS A 42 10.24 -5.18 7.19
C LYS A 42 8.76 -5.53 7.34
N ALA A 43 7.86 -4.72 6.77
CA ALA A 43 6.43 -4.97 6.85
C ALA A 43 6.04 -6.30 6.20
N ARG A 44 6.61 -6.63 5.04
CA ARG A 44 6.43 -7.92 4.36
C ARG A 44 6.89 -9.08 5.25
N GLY A 45 8.10 -9.00 5.80
CA GLY A 45 8.63 -10.03 6.69
C GLY A 45 7.79 -10.22 7.95
N PHE A 46 7.22 -9.15 8.51
CA PHE A 46 6.28 -9.25 9.63
C PHE A 46 4.94 -9.85 9.20
N SER A 47 4.44 -9.50 8.02
CA SER A 47 3.20 -10.07 7.45
C SER A 47 3.34 -11.57 7.20
N ASP A 48 4.46 -12.02 6.65
CA ASP A 48 4.74 -13.44 6.40
C ASP A 48 4.77 -14.27 7.69
N ASN A 49 5.12 -13.63 8.80
CA ASN A 49 5.13 -14.23 10.13
C ASN A 49 3.88 -13.89 10.97
N SER A 50 2.83 -13.36 10.36
CA SER A 50 1.56 -12.97 11.01
C SER A 50 1.73 -12.02 12.21
N LYS A 51 2.77 -11.18 12.19
CA LYS A 51 3.07 -10.18 13.22
C LYS A 51 2.39 -8.85 12.90
N TRP A 52 1.08 -8.82 12.94
CA TRP A 52 0.25 -7.73 12.42
C TRP A 52 0.50 -6.37 13.09
N THR A 53 0.69 -6.34 14.41
CA THR A 53 1.06 -5.10 15.12
C THR A 53 2.40 -4.54 14.64
N ALA A 54 3.36 -5.41 14.35
CA ALA A 54 4.67 -5.01 13.83
C ALA A 54 4.57 -4.50 12.38
N VAL A 55 3.68 -5.08 11.55
CA VAL A 55 3.37 -4.57 10.21
C VAL A 55 2.93 -3.11 10.28
N VAL A 56 1.91 -2.83 11.09
CA VAL A 56 1.40 -1.47 11.28
C VAL A 56 2.49 -0.52 11.78
N SER A 57 3.30 -0.97 12.74
CA SER A 57 4.40 -0.15 13.29
C SER A 57 5.46 0.16 12.24
N ALA A 58 5.83 -0.80 11.39
CA ALA A 58 6.79 -0.59 10.30
C ALA A 58 6.30 0.44 9.27
N LEU A 59 4.99 0.49 9.02
CA LEU A 59 4.38 1.39 8.04
C LEU A 59 4.07 2.80 8.60
N LYS A 60 4.01 2.97 9.91
CA LYS A 60 3.76 4.29 10.55
C LYS A 60 4.92 5.27 10.41
N GLY A 61 6.10 4.81 10.02
CA GLY A 61 7.29 5.67 9.92
C GLY A 61 8.04 5.80 11.24
N ALA A 62 9.21 6.46 11.17
CA ALA A 62 10.17 6.50 12.28
C ALA A 62 9.82 7.51 13.39
N LYS A 63 8.95 8.48 13.13
CA LYS A 63 8.60 9.55 14.07
C LYS A 63 7.14 9.45 14.48
N VAL A 64 6.88 9.48 15.75
CA VAL A 64 5.53 9.60 16.31
C VAL A 64 4.91 10.93 15.84
N GLY A 65 3.73 10.86 15.19
CA GLY A 65 3.05 12.03 14.62
C GLY A 65 3.69 12.60 13.34
N GLY A 66 4.70 11.94 12.80
CA GLY A 66 5.30 12.29 11.50
C GLY A 66 4.56 11.62 10.32
N PRO A 67 5.02 11.89 9.09
CA PRO A 67 4.45 11.25 7.90
C PRO A 67 4.63 9.74 7.95
N THR A 68 3.59 9.03 7.55
CA THR A 68 3.64 7.57 7.37
C THR A 68 4.42 7.21 6.11
N ILE A 69 4.78 5.94 5.95
CA ILE A 69 5.39 5.47 4.69
C ILE A 69 4.46 5.70 3.50
N TYR A 70 3.14 5.60 3.71
CA TYR A 70 2.14 5.93 2.69
C TYR A 70 2.23 7.40 2.26
N ASP A 71 2.27 8.33 3.22
CA ASP A 71 2.40 9.76 2.95
C ASP A 71 3.72 10.09 2.26
N GLU A 72 4.81 9.45 2.67
CA GLU A 72 6.14 9.64 2.06
C GLU A 72 6.14 9.19 0.58
N ILE A 73 5.48 8.09 0.24
CA ILE A 73 5.37 7.63 -1.16
C ILE A 73 4.51 8.61 -1.97
N GLN A 74 3.37 9.03 -1.44
CA GLN A 74 2.54 10.03 -2.12
C GLN A 74 3.33 11.30 -2.42
N GLN A 75 4.12 11.78 -1.46
CA GLN A 75 4.93 12.97 -1.64
C GLN A 75 6.01 12.78 -2.72
N VAL A 76 6.69 11.64 -2.73
CA VAL A 76 7.69 11.32 -3.78
C VAL A 76 7.05 11.33 -5.18
N ILE A 77 5.86 10.76 -5.32
CA ILE A 77 5.13 10.73 -6.58
C ILE A 77 4.73 12.14 -7.02
N LEU A 78 4.19 12.94 -6.10
CA LEU A 78 3.79 14.33 -6.37
C LEU A 78 5.00 15.20 -6.78
N ASP A 79 6.12 15.06 -6.08
CA ASP A 79 7.36 15.76 -6.41
C ASP A 79 7.88 15.36 -7.79
N ALA A 80 7.79 14.07 -8.14
CA ALA A 80 8.21 13.56 -9.45
C ALA A 80 7.31 14.07 -10.60
N VAL A 81 6.00 14.20 -10.37
CA VAL A 81 5.05 14.79 -11.33
C VAL A 81 5.31 16.29 -11.47
N SER A 82 5.50 16.99 -10.36
CA SER A 82 5.74 18.45 -10.34
C SER A 82 7.03 18.86 -11.02
N SER A 83 8.08 18.04 -10.87
CA SER A 83 9.40 18.25 -11.49
C SER A 83 9.51 17.79 -12.95
N GLY A 84 8.43 17.19 -13.50
CA GLY A 84 8.40 16.69 -14.87
C GLY A 84 9.13 15.34 -15.08
N ILE A 85 9.57 14.68 -14.03
CA ILE A 85 10.14 13.32 -14.08
C ILE A 85 9.06 12.30 -14.47
N LEU A 86 7.83 12.50 -13.98
CA LEU A 86 6.66 11.72 -14.38
C LEU A 86 5.69 12.56 -15.23
N PRO A 87 4.96 11.94 -16.17
CA PRO A 87 4.01 12.65 -17.02
C PRO A 87 2.88 13.30 -16.22
N LYS A 88 2.54 14.55 -16.56
CA LYS A 88 1.38 15.29 -15.97
C LYS A 88 0.02 14.66 -16.32
N THR A 89 -0.02 13.68 -17.23
CA THR A 89 -1.24 12.95 -17.61
C THR A 89 -1.76 12.02 -16.51
N ILE A 90 -0.97 11.78 -15.47
CA ILE A 90 -1.38 11.02 -14.28
C ILE A 90 -2.25 11.94 -13.42
N LYS A 91 -3.57 11.85 -13.59
CA LYS A 91 -4.55 12.70 -12.87
C LYS A 91 -4.55 12.41 -11.36
N ASN A 92 -4.34 11.18 -10.97
CA ASN A 92 -4.19 10.78 -9.58
C ASN A 92 -3.07 9.73 -9.47
N PRO A 93 -1.84 10.16 -9.13
CA PRO A 93 -0.70 9.24 -9.02
C PRO A 93 -0.92 8.08 -8.04
N ALA A 94 -1.76 8.32 -7.01
CA ALA A 94 -2.08 7.31 -6.02
C ALA A 94 -2.82 6.10 -6.62
N ASP A 95 -3.70 6.32 -7.60
CA ASP A 95 -4.51 5.25 -8.20
C ASP A 95 -3.71 4.28 -9.09
N GLN A 96 -2.50 4.67 -9.48
CA GLN A 96 -1.65 3.89 -10.38
C GLN A 96 -0.38 3.35 -9.72
N SER A 97 -0.20 3.59 -8.42
CA SER A 97 0.99 3.13 -7.70
C SER A 97 0.77 1.76 -7.07
N GLU A 98 1.43 0.74 -7.60
CA GLU A 98 1.43 -0.61 -6.99
C GLU A 98 1.98 -0.60 -5.56
N LEU A 99 2.93 0.29 -5.26
CA LEU A 99 3.46 0.46 -3.90
C LEU A 99 2.40 0.94 -2.91
N LEU A 100 1.58 1.92 -3.31
CA LEU A 100 0.50 2.40 -2.46
C LEU A 100 -0.57 1.33 -2.26
N HIS A 101 -0.93 0.58 -3.31
CA HIS A 101 -1.87 -0.54 -3.20
C HIS A 101 -1.35 -1.67 -2.32
N GLU A 102 -0.05 -1.94 -2.35
CA GLU A 102 0.56 -2.90 -1.44
C GLU A 102 0.44 -2.45 0.02
N ILE A 103 0.70 -1.17 0.32
CA ILE A 103 0.55 -0.63 1.67
C ILE A 103 -0.91 -0.66 2.12
N GLU A 104 -1.84 -0.30 1.25
CA GLU A 104 -3.28 -0.40 1.50
C GLU A 104 -3.68 -1.84 1.85
N THR A 105 -3.17 -2.82 1.10
CA THR A 105 -3.36 -4.25 1.36
C THR A 105 -2.81 -4.66 2.72
N LEU A 106 -1.59 -4.24 3.04
CA LEU A 106 -0.95 -4.56 4.32
C LEU A 106 -1.70 -3.95 5.51
N TYR A 107 -2.14 -2.70 5.42
CA TYR A 107 -2.95 -2.07 6.46
C TYR A 107 -4.33 -2.70 6.59
N CYS A 108 -5.04 -2.91 5.47
CA CYS A 108 -6.35 -3.54 5.45
C CYS A 108 -6.28 -4.90 6.15
N ARG A 109 -5.37 -5.76 5.71
CA ARG A 109 -5.19 -7.09 6.28
C ARG A 109 -4.75 -7.03 7.74
N ALA A 110 -3.74 -6.23 8.07
CA ALA A 110 -3.21 -6.17 9.42
C ALA A 110 -4.25 -5.71 10.45
N TYR A 111 -5.12 -4.79 10.10
CA TYR A 111 -6.19 -4.35 11.00
C TYR A 111 -7.36 -5.33 11.07
N VAL A 112 -7.71 -6.02 9.99
CA VAL A 112 -8.72 -7.09 10.00
C VAL A 112 -8.27 -8.25 10.92
N GLU A 113 -7.03 -8.70 10.77
CA GLU A 113 -6.46 -9.78 11.58
C GLU A 113 -6.32 -9.42 13.08
N GLN A 114 -6.32 -8.15 13.41
CA GLN A 114 -6.34 -7.64 14.78
C GLN A 114 -7.76 -7.32 15.28
N GLU A 115 -8.81 -7.65 14.51
CA GLU A 115 -10.22 -7.35 14.81
C GLU A 115 -10.51 -5.84 14.98
N MET A 116 -9.65 -4.99 14.37
CA MET A 116 -9.77 -3.54 14.41
C MET A 116 -10.51 -3.00 13.17
N ILE A 117 -11.73 -3.45 12.94
CA ILE A 117 -12.48 -3.20 11.69
C ILE A 117 -12.64 -1.71 11.39
N ASN A 118 -12.92 -0.88 12.39
CA ASN A 118 -13.04 0.58 12.20
C ASN A 118 -11.73 1.23 11.66
N LYS A 119 -10.57 0.65 11.97
CA LYS A 119 -9.27 1.10 11.43
C LYS A 119 -8.95 0.46 10.09
N ALA A 120 -9.48 -0.73 9.84
CA ALA A 120 -9.29 -1.46 8.60
C ALA A 120 -10.07 -0.82 7.45
N MET A 121 -11.34 -0.45 7.67
CA MET A 121 -12.26 -0.01 6.61
C MET A 121 -11.72 1.12 5.74
N PRO A 122 -11.12 2.21 6.25
CA PRO A 122 -10.57 3.25 5.39
C PRO A 122 -9.51 2.76 4.40
N TRP A 123 -8.71 1.76 4.79
CA TRP A 123 -7.70 1.14 3.93
C TRP A 123 -8.30 0.13 2.97
N CYS A 124 -9.22 -0.69 3.46
CA CYS A 124 -9.92 -1.68 2.65
C CYS A 124 -10.80 -1.04 1.58
N ASP A 125 -11.41 0.12 1.86
CA ASP A 125 -12.20 0.87 0.88
C ASP A 125 -11.31 1.46 -0.23
N LYS A 126 -10.14 1.99 0.11
CA LYS A 126 -9.15 2.43 -0.88
C LYS A 126 -8.71 1.28 -1.77
N LEU A 127 -8.37 0.15 -1.17
CA LEU A 127 -8.00 -1.06 -1.90
C LEU A 127 -9.13 -1.56 -2.80
N GLY A 128 -10.37 -1.58 -2.30
CA GLY A 128 -11.55 -2.01 -3.04
C GLY A 128 -11.91 -1.11 -4.22
N ALA A 129 -11.52 0.17 -4.20
CA ALA A 129 -11.71 1.10 -5.31
C ALA A 129 -10.87 0.72 -6.54
N VAL A 130 -9.69 0.15 -6.34
CA VAL A 130 -8.77 -0.27 -7.42
C VAL A 130 -8.82 -1.77 -7.69
N ASP A 131 -9.12 -2.58 -6.68
CA ASP A 131 -9.27 -4.03 -6.79
C ASP A 131 -10.58 -4.49 -6.13
N PRO A 132 -11.73 -4.36 -6.82
CA PRO A 132 -13.03 -4.69 -6.27
C PRO A 132 -13.24 -6.16 -5.91
N ARG A 133 -12.39 -7.04 -6.44
CA ARG A 133 -12.43 -8.49 -6.18
C ARG A 133 -11.35 -8.97 -5.21
N ASN A 134 -10.75 -8.06 -4.45
CA ASN A 134 -9.74 -8.43 -3.47
C ASN A 134 -10.37 -9.21 -2.31
N GLU A 135 -9.80 -10.38 -1.99
CA GLU A 135 -10.32 -11.24 -0.90
C GLU A 135 -10.33 -10.53 0.45
N HIS A 136 -9.30 -9.73 0.76
CA HIS A 136 -9.20 -9.02 2.04
C HIS A 136 -10.27 -7.94 2.19
N VAL A 137 -10.68 -7.32 1.08
CA VAL A 137 -11.79 -6.34 1.05
C VAL A 137 -13.11 -7.03 1.37
N PHE A 138 -13.37 -8.21 0.79
CA PHE A 138 -14.57 -8.98 1.11
C PHE A 138 -14.59 -9.43 2.57
N VAL A 139 -13.47 -9.90 3.10
CA VAL A 139 -13.36 -10.28 4.51
C VAL A 139 -13.64 -9.09 5.42
N ALA A 140 -13.03 -7.93 5.17
CA ALA A 140 -13.23 -6.72 5.97
C ALA A 140 -14.69 -6.27 5.97
N LYS A 141 -15.34 -6.24 4.81
CA LYS A 141 -16.76 -5.89 4.68
C LYS A 141 -17.66 -6.93 5.35
N GLY A 142 -17.31 -8.21 5.26
CA GLY A 142 -18.03 -9.27 5.95
C GLY A 142 -18.00 -9.10 7.47
N GLU A 143 -16.84 -8.82 8.04
CA GLU A 143 -16.67 -8.51 9.47
C GLU A 143 -17.45 -7.25 9.89
N GLU A 144 -17.43 -6.21 9.07
CA GLU A 144 -18.24 -5.02 9.32
C GLU A 144 -19.75 -5.35 9.38
N GLN A 145 -20.27 -6.13 8.43
CA GLN A 145 -21.65 -6.57 8.42
C GLN A 145 -22.00 -7.48 9.62
N MET A 146 -21.06 -8.35 10.00
CA MET A 146 -21.21 -9.15 11.23
C MET A 146 -21.40 -8.26 12.47
N ASN A 147 -20.56 -7.23 12.60
CA ASN A 147 -20.63 -6.30 13.73
C ASN A 147 -21.93 -5.46 13.74
N GLN A 148 -22.53 -5.25 12.58
CA GLN A 148 -23.82 -4.57 12.41
C GLN A 148 -25.04 -5.51 12.58
N GLY A 149 -24.82 -6.81 12.73
CA GLY A 149 -25.87 -7.82 12.83
C GLY A 149 -26.48 -8.24 11.49
N ASN A 150 -25.90 -7.84 10.37
CA ASN A 150 -26.33 -8.18 9.02
C ASN A 150 -25.73 -9.52 8.56
N TYR A 151 -26.13 -10.60 9.21
CA TYR A 151 -25.50 -11.92 9.06
C TYR A 151 -25.62 -12.52 7.66
N GLU A 152 -26.72 -12.32 6.96
CA GLU A 152 -26.93 -12.81 5.60
C GLU A 152 -25.92 -12.18 4.63
N GLU A 153 -25.76 -10.85 4.72
CA GLU A 153 -24.80 -10.13 3.89
C GLU A 153 -23.36 -10.49 4.25
N ALA A 154 -23.06 -10.68 5.54
CA ALA A 154 -21.76 -11.15 5.99
C ALA A 154 -21.40 -12.51 5.38
N VAL A 155 -22.32 -13.47 5.42
CA VAL A 155 -22.12 -14.81 4.80
C VAL A 155 -21.88 -14.70 3.29
N ARG A 156 -22.64 -13.83 2.61
CA ARG A 156 -22.45 -13.59 1.17
C ARG A 156 -21.05 -13.07 0.87
N LEU A 157 -20.57 -12.11 1.64
CA LEU A 157 -19.24 -11.50 1.48
C LEU A 157 -18.11 -12.49 1.78
N PHE A 158 -18.24 -13.29 2.83
CA PHE A 158 -17.24 -14.34 3.14
C PHE A 158 -17.22 -15.44 2.08
N SER A 159 -18.36 -15.77 1.49
CA SER A 159 -18.42 -16.72 0.38
C SER A 159 -17.68 -16.16 -0.85
N GLN A 160 -17.86 -14.88 -1.17
CA GLN A 160 -17.12 -14.20 -2.24
C GLN A 160 -15.61 -14.18 -1.96
N ALA A 161 -15.19 -13.93 -0.73
CA ALA A 161 -13.78 -14.00 -0.36
C ALA A 161 -13.19 -15.40 -0.61
N SER A 162 -13.92 -16.44 -0.21
CA SER A 162 -13.52 -17.84 -0.43
C SER A 162 -13.41 -18.19 -1.92
N GLU A 163 -14.37 -17.75 -2.75
CA GLU A 163 -14.34 -17.98 -4.19
C GLU A 163 -13.12 -17.33 -4.85
N VAL A 164 -12.79 -16.09 -4.47
CA VAL A 164 -11.60 -15.39 -4.99
C VAL A 164 -10.32 -16.12 -4.57
N SER A 165 -10.21 -16.51 -3.30
CA SER A 165 -9.05 -17.25 -2.77
C SER A 165 -8.84 -18.58 -3.50
N GLN A 166 -9.91 -19.32 -3.79
CA GLN A 166 -9.85 -20.58 -4.56
C GLN A 166 -9.49 -20.38 -6.03
N SER A 167 -9.90 -19.28 -6.66
CA SER A 167 -9.58 -18.97 -8.06
C SER A 167 -8.11 -18.58 -8.27
N LEU A 168 -7.40 -18.18 -7.22
CA LEU A 168 -5.97 -17.78 -7.26
C LEU A 168 -5.02 -18.96 -6.96
N SER A 169 -5.56 -20.06 -6.47
CA SER A 169 -4.82 -21.32 -6.28
C SER A 169 -4.95 -22.23 -7.49
#